data_9bfaea9e493a9b9f9c6cf4d59e77aa2b
#
_entry.id   9bfaea9e493a9b9f9c6cf4d59e77aa2b
#
_cell.length_a   1.000
_cell.length_b   1.000
_cell.length_c   1.000
_cell.angle_alpha   90.00
_cell.angle_beta   90.00
_cell.angle_gamma   90.00
#
_symmetry.space_group_name_H-M   'P 1'
#
loop_
_entity.id
_entity.type
_entity.pdbx_description
1 polymer ?
#
loop_
_entity_poly.entity_id
_entity_poly.type
_entity_poly.pdbx_seq_one_letter_code
_entity_poly.pdbx_strand_id
1 'polypeptide(L)'
;DTTPRPEVDGFDLRAWIAGTAPVTRSVTVYGRPDLQGEIEALRDDLAETDDPADALTIARTLEAKRAEMTGSALRFRFRGLRNGELEELRAATAATADADGVTELDYRILERQCVAPAGVTWGDFATLHTTLGAYFMRTIMRTASEAVTGGGVDVPFSSASSALIKDSGKS
;
A
#
# COMPACT_ATOMS: atom_id res chain seq x y z
N ASP A 1 9.91 7.29 43.16
CA ASP A 1 8.83 6.85 42.24
C ASP A 1 9.39 5.74 41.36
N THR A 2 9.29 4.49 41.85
CA THR A 2 9.89 3.34 41.18
C THR A 2 8.76 2.66 40.41
N THR A 3 8.67 2.99 39.13
CA THR A 3 7.79 2.24 38.19
C THR A 3 8.26 0.78 38.17
N PRO A 4 7.45 -0.19 38.54
CA PRO A 4 7.85 -1.60 38.53
C PRO A 4 8.20 -2.00 37.09
N ARG A 5 9.45 -2.39 36.89
CA ARG A 5 9.91 -3.03 35.66
C ARG A 5 9.19 -4.37 35.59
N PRO A 6 8.50 -4.73 34.48
CA PRO A 6 7.89 -6.04 34.37
C PRO A 6 8.99 -7.10 34.56
N GLU A 7 8.80 -7.96 35.54
CA GLU A 7 9.66 -9.14 35.73
C GLU A 7 9.53 -10.02 34.49
N VAL A 8 10.64 -10.24 33.81
CA VAL A 8 10.74 -11.03 32.55
C VAL A 8 11.05 -12.50 32.91
N ASP A 9 10.74 -12.92 34.11
CA ASP A 9 10.86 -14.32 34.51
C ASP A 9 9.78 -15.14 33.82
N GLY A 10 10.23 -15.99 32.89
CA GLY A 10 9.37 -16.85 32.07
C GLY A 10 9.15 -16.38 30.62
N PHE A 11 9.80 -15.29 30.17
CA PHE A 11 9.71 -14.86 28.78
C PHE A 11 10.44 -15.83 27.85
N ASP A 12 9.67 -16.59 27.05
CA ASP A 12 10.23 -17.45 26.00
C ASP A 12 10.46 -16.62 24.71
N LEU A 13 11.68 -16.15 24.55
CA LEU A 13 12.11 -15.40 23.37
C LEU A 13 11.91 -16.21 22.07
N ARG A 14 12.09 -17.53 22.09
CA ARG A 14 11.94 -18.37 20.90
C ARG A 14 10.47 -18.47 20.48
N ALA A 15 9.59 -18.68 21.43
CA ALA A 15 8.15 -18.68 21.19
C ALA A 15 7.67 -17.30 20.70
N TRP A 16 8.19 -16.23 21.29
CA TRP A 16 7.88 -14.86 20.86
C TRP A 16 8.35 -14.61 19.43
N ILE A 17 9.61 -14.95 19.08
CA ILE A 17 10.15 -14.82 17.72
C ILE A 17 9.32 -15.64 16.71
N ALA A 18 8.94 -16.86 17.08
CA ALA A 18 8.11 -17.72 16.22
C ALA A 18 6.71 -17.15 15.99
N GLY A 19 6.18 -16.39 16.95
CA GLY A 19 4.89 -15.71 16.86
C GLY A 19 4.92 -14.34 16.17
N THR A 20 6.12 -13.80 15.89
CA THR A 20 6.22 -12.50 15.21
C THR A 20 5.79 -12.58 13.75
N ALA A 21 4.78 -11.79 13.39
CA ALA A 21 4.40 -11.60 11.99
C ALA A 21 5.20 -10.42 11.38
N PRO A 22 5.62 -10.54 10.11
CA PRO A 22 6.26 -9.43 9.43
C PRO A 22 5.29 -8.25 9.28
N VAL A 23 5.84 -7.04 9.32
CA VAL A 23 5.07 -5.83 9.02
C VAL A 23 4.52 -5.93 7.60
N THR A 24 3.26 -5.58 7.43
CA THR A 24 2.62 -5.51 6.11
C THR A 24 2.19 -4.09 5.79
N ARG A 25 2.28 -3.72 4.51
CA ARG A 25 1.80 -2.45 3.96
C ARG A 25 0.93 -2.73 2.74
N SER A 26 -0.05 -1.87 2.52
CA SER A 26 -0.95 -2.00 1.37
C SER A 26 -0.96 -0.72 0.55
N VAL A 27 -1.09 -0.88 -0.76
CA VAL A 27 -1.32 0.20 -1.71
C VAL A 27 -2.44 -0.18 -2.65
N THR A 28 -3.31 0.76 -2.96
CA THR A 28 -4.34 0.60 -3.99
C THR A 28 -3.90 1.35 -5.22
N VAL A 29 -4.00 0.70 -6.34
CA VAL A 29 -3.65 1.22 -7.65
C VAL A 29 -4.84 1.06 -8.59
N TYR A 30 -4.99 1.95 -9.56
CA TYR A 30 -6.12 1.96 -10.46
C TYR A 30 -5.66 1.62 -11.87
N GLY A 31 -6.34 0.66 -12.51
CA GLY A 31 -6.04 0.22 -13.87
C GLY A 31 -6.52 1.20 -14.96
N ARG A 32 -7.26 2.24 -14.57
CA ARG A 32 -7.79 3.27 -15.48
C ARG A 32 -7.35 4.68 -15.06
N PRO A 33 -6.02 4.96 -15.03
CA PRO A 33 -5.50 6.30 -14.69
C PRO A 33 -5.91 7.37 -15.72
N ASP A 34 -6.26 6.97 -16.95
CA ASP A 34 -6.80 7.81 -18.02
C ASP A 34 -8.07 8.55 -17.59
N LEU A 35 -8.90 7.94 -16.75
CA LEU A 35 -10.15 8.54 -16.26
C LEU A 35 -9.93 9.72 -15.30
N GLN A 36 -8.74 9.89 -14.74
CA GLN A 36 -8.47 10.97 -13.78
C GLN A 36 -8.70 12.35 -14.41
N GLY A 37 -8.17 12.57 -15.61
CA GLY A 37 -8.34 13.83 -16.33
C GLY A 37 -9.80 14.09 -16.72
N GLU A 38 -10.54 13.05 -17.14
CA GLU A 38 -11.96 13.18 -17.45
C GLU A 38 -12.79 13.53 -16.19
N ILE A 39 -12.47 12.92 -15.06
CA ILE A 39 -13.14 13.19 -13.78
C ILE A 39 -12.87 14.63 -13.33
N GLU A 40 -11.64 15.14 -13.50
CA GLU A 40 -11.28 16.52 -13.17
C GLU A 40 -12.03 17.50 -14.07
N ALA A 41 -12.03 17.30 -15.39
CA ALA A 41 -12.77 18.14 -16.32
C ALA A 41 -14.27 18.19 -16.02
N LEU A 42 -14.90 17.03 -15.76
CA LEU A 42 -16.31 16.96 -15.37
C LEU A 42 -16.63 17.67 -14.06
N ARG A 43 -15.68 17.72 -13.11
CA ARG A 43 -15.83 18.49 -11.88
C ARG A 43 -15.82 20.01 -12.14
N ASP A 44 -14.92 20.44 -13.00
CA ASP A 44 -14.80 21.84 -13.39
C ASP A 44 -16.05 22.27 -14.14
N ASP A 45 -16.52 21.48 -15.13
CA ASP A 45 -17.76 21.72 -15.85
C ASP A 45 -18.97 21.81 -14.93
N LEU A 46 -19.03 20.91 -13.93
CA LEU A 46 -20.12 20.93 -12.93
C LEU A 46 -20.10 22.21 -12.07
N ALA A 47 -18.90 22.72 -11.75
CA ALA A 47 -18.76 23.91 -10.95
C ALA A 47 -19.10 25.20 -11.75
N GLU A 48 -18.97 25.17 -13.07
CA GLU A 48 -19.24 26.31 -13.97
C GLU A 48 -20.67 26.31 -14.53
N THR A 49 -21.41 25.21 -14.38
CA THR A 49 -22.74 25.04 -14.95
C THR A 49 -23.83 25.62 -14.07
N ASP A 50 -24.55 26.62 -14.57
CA ASP A 50 -25.71 27.24 -13.90
C ASP A 50 -27.05 26.55 -14.22
N ASP A 51 -27.13 25.77 -15.29
CA ASP A 51 -28.34 25.05 -15.68
C ASP A 51 -28.52 23.76 -14.85
N PRO A 52 -29.61 23.61 -14.08
CA PRO A 52 -29.84 22.43 -13.26
C PRO A 52 -29.97 21.12 -14.05
N ALA A 53 -30.46 21.16 -15.30
CA ALA A 53 -30.61 19.96 -16.13
C ALA A 53 -29.24 19.48 -16.63
N ASP A 54 -28.40 20.40 -17.06
CA ASP A 54 -27.02 20.11 -17.48
C ASP A 54 -26.20 19.65 -16.27
N ALA A 55 -26.30 20.33 -15.13
CA ALA A 55 -25.63 19.92 -13.91
C ALA A 55 -25.96 18.49 -13.49
N LEU A 56 -27.22 18.08 -13.59
CA LEU A 56 -27.64 16.70 -13.30
C LEU A 56 -27.00 15.69 -14.27
N THR A 57 -26.92 16.04 -15.53
CA THR A 57 -26.32 15.18 -16.59
C THR A 57 -24.82 15.01 -16.33
N ILE A 58 -24.10 16.09 -16.06
CA ILE A 58 -22.67 16.08 -15.73
C ILE A 58 -22.43 15.26 -14.45
N ALA A 59 -23.23 15.47 -13.40
CA ALA A 59 -23.12 14.73 -12.15
C ALA A 59 -23.26 13.22 -12.34
N ARG A 60 -24.23 12.77 -13.16
CA ARG A 60 -24.41 11.34 -13.48
C ARG A 60 -23.21 10.76 -14.22
N THR A 61 -22.68 11.51 -15.20
CA THR A 61 -21.48 11.10 -15.95
C THR A 61 -20.26 11.00 -15.02
N LEU A 62 -20.08 11.97 -14.14
CA LEU A 62 -19.01 11.97 -13.15
C LEU A 62 -19.09 10.76 -12.23
N GLU A 63 -20.26 10.42 -11.70
CA GLU A 63 -20.46 9.24 -10.86
C GLU A 63 -20.18 7.93 -11.63
N ALA A 64 -20.58 7.83 -12.89
CA ALA A 64 -20.29 6.67 -13.73
C ALA A 64 -18.78 6.51 -13.95
N LYS A 65 -18.04 7.59 -14.23
CA LYS A 65 -16.58 7.57 -14.39
C LYS A 65 -15.86 7.23 -13.10
N ARG A 66 -16.31 7.72 -11.96
CA ARG A 66 -15.78 7.36 -10.64
C ARG A 66 -16.00 5.88 -10.32
N ALA A 67 -17.17 5.35 -10.63
CA ALA A 67 -17.48 3.94 -10.43
C ALA A 67 -16.60 3.05 -11.32
N GLU A 68 -16.37 3.44 -12.58
CA GLU A 68 -15.47 2.74 -13.49
C GLU A 68 -14.02 2.75 -12.96
N MET A 69 -13.52 3.89 -12.52
CA MET A 69 -12.20 4.01 -11.94
C MET A 69 -12.07 3.15 -10.68
N THR A 70 -13.05 3.22 -9.77
CA THR A 70 -13.08 2.42 -8.55
C THR A 70 -13.15 0.92 -8.84
N GLY A 71 -13.92 0.52 -9.85
CA GLY A 71 -14.00 -0.86 -10.31
C GLY A 71 -12.69 -1.41 -10.87
N SER A 72 -11.79 -0.51 -11.32
CA SER A 72 -10.46 -0.89 -11.81
C SER A 72 -9.40 -0.98 -10.70
N ALA A 73 -9.79 -0.77 -9.43
CA ALA A 73 -8.87 -0.75 -8.31
C ALA A 73 -8.28 -2.14 -8.03
N LEU A 74 -6.97 -2.19 -7.89
CA LEU A 74 -6.23 -3.36 -7.46
C LEU A 74 -5.45 -3.01 -6.18
N ARG A 75 -5.63 -3.81 -5.15
CA ARG A 75 -4.94 -3.61 -3.87
C ARG A 75 -3.81 -4.60 -3.72
N PHE A 76 -2.59 -4.10 -3.70
CA PHE A 76 -1.41 -4.87 -3.32
C PHE A 76 -1.19 -4.82 -1.81
N ARG A 77 -0.70 -5.93 -1.26
CA ARG A 77 -0.23 -6.03 0.12
C ARG A 77 1.16 -6.66 0.13
N PHE A 78 2.10 -5.95 0.70
CA PHE A 78 3.50 -6.37 0.81
C PHE A 78 3.87 -6.67 2.26
N ARG A 79 4.71 -7.68 2.47
CA ARG A 79 5.34 -7.98 3.75
C ARG A 79 6.80 -7.54 3.76
N GLY A 80 7.34 -7.32 4.95
CA GLY A 80 8.78 -7.15 5.10
C GLY A 80 9.56 -8.42 4.70
N LEU A 81 10.72 -8.23 4.07
CA LEU A 81 11.67 -9.31 3.82
C LEU A 81 12.53 -9.57 5.07
N ARG A 82 12.92 -10.83 5.26
CA ARG A 82 13.99 -11.20 6.19
C ARG A 82 15.34 -10.96 5.51
N ASN A 83 16.38 -10.65 6.30
CA ASN A 83 17.71 -10.36 5.77
C ASN A 83 18.25 -11.44 4.82
N GLY A 84 18.10 -12.72 5.15
CA GLY A 84 18.53 -13.82 4.29
C GLY A 84 17.81 -13.87 2.94
N GLU A 85 16.50 -13.55 2.88
CA GLU A 85 15.75 -13.54 1.63
C GLU A 85 16.27 -12.48 0.64
N LEU A 86 16.70 -11.33 1.14
CA LEU A 86 17.26 -10.26 0.30
C LEU A 86 18.64 -10.65 -0.25
N GLU A 87 19.48 -11.29 0.58
CA GLU A 87 20.80 -11.76 0.17
C GLU A 87 20.68 -12.87 -0.89
N GLU A 88 19.77 -13.82 -0.72
CA GLU A 88 19.47 -14.86 -1.72
C GLU A 88 19.07 -14.24 -3.06
N LEU A 89 18.17 -13.26 -3.04
CA LEU A 89 17.72 -12.58 -4.26
C LEU A 89 18.87 -11.83 -4.95
N ARG A 90 19.72 -11.14 -4.20
CA ARG A 90 20.89 -10.44 -4.74
C ARG A 90 21.90 -11.40 -5.38
N ALA A 91 22.13 -12.55 -4.76
CA ALA A 91 23.03 -13.56 -5.28
C ALA A 91 22.49 -14.23 -6.56
N ALA A 92 21.17 -14.33 -6.71
CA ALA A 92 20.52 -15.01 -7.83
C ALA A 92 20.22 -14.10 -9.03
N THR A 93 20.36 -12.79 -8.90
CA THR A 93 19.88 -11.84 -9.91
C THR A 93 21.00 -10.93 -10.42
N ALA A 94 21.14 -10.83 -11.75
CA ALA A 94 22.06 -9.86 -12.36
C ALA A 94 21.54 -8.43 -12.20
N ALA A 95 22.44 -7.50 -11.90
CA ALA A 95 22.10 -6.09 -11.71
C ALA A 95 22.03 -5.35 -13.05
N THR A 96 20.99 -5.63 -13.86
CA THR A 96 20.73 -4.92 -15.11
C THR A 96 19.53 -4.00 -14.88
N ALA A 97 19.71 -2.69 -15.02
CA ALA A 97 18.64 -1.71 -14.88
C ALA A 97 17.97 -1.42 -16.23
N ASP A 98 16.64 -1.14 -16.20
CA ASP A 98 15.90 -0.59 -17.33
C ASP A 98 16.13 0.92 -17.51
N ALA A 99 15.43 1.52 -18.47
CA ALA A 99 15.53 2.96 -18.76
C ALA A 99 15.12 3.86 -17.59
N ASP A 100 14.26 3.38 -16.69
CA ASP A 100 13.78 4.09 -15.51
C ASP A 100 14.62 3.80 -14.25
N GLY A 101 15.72 3.02 -14.40
CA GLY A 101 16.62 2.63 -13.33
C GLY A 101 16.09 1.51 -12.44
N VAL A 102 15.00 0.84 -12.82
CA VAL A 102 14.44 -0.33 -12.12
C VAL A 102 15.15 -1.58 -12.61
N THR A 103 15.52 -2.44 -11.69
CA THR A 103 16.26 -3.68 -12.00
C THR A 103 15.34 -4.91 -11.92
N GLU A 104 15.76 -6.01 -12.56
CA GLU A 104 15.10 -7.31 -12.36
C GLU A 104 15.08 -7.70 -10.88
N LEU A 105 16.11 -7.34 -10.13
CA LEU A 105 16.16 -7.56 -8.69
C LEU A 105 15.00 -6.86 -7.96
N ASP A 106 14.68 -5.63 -8.34
CA ASP A 106 13.57 -4.88 -7.73
C ASP A 106 12.23 -5.58 -7.96
N TYR A 107 11.98 -6.09 -9.18
CA TYR A 107 10.76 -6.86 -9.47
C TYR A 107 10.71 -8.18 -8.70
N ARG A 108 11.83 -8.88 -8.54
CA ARG A 108 11.91 -10.11 -7.76
C ARG A 108 11.74 -9.87 -6.26
N ILE A 109 12.19 -8.72 -5.77
CA ILE A 109 11.92 -8.27 -4.41
C ILE A 109 10.42 -8.06 -4.22
N LEU A 110 9.75 -7.35 -5.14
CA LEU A 110 8.31 -7.14 -5.10
C LEU A 110 7.53 -8.46 -5.13
N GLU A 111 7.90 -9.41 -5.99
CA GLU A 111 7.31 -10.76 -6.02
C GLU A 111 7.41 -11.45 -4.66
N ARG A 112 8.60 -11.47 -4.06
CA ARG A 112 8.85 -12.12 -2.76
C ARG A 112 8.09 -11.45 -1.61
N GLN A 113 7.89 -10.15 -1.68
CA GLN A 113 7.17 -9.38 -0.68
C GLN A 113 5.65 -9.42 -0.87
N CYS A 114 5.15 -9.65 -2.09
CA CYS A 114 3.74 -9.60 -2.42
C CYS A 114 2.97 -10.73 -1.74
N VAL A 115 2.04 -10.37 -0.86
CA VAL A 115 1.16 -11.29 -0.15
C VAL A 115 -0.23 -11.36 -0.81
N ALA A 116 -0.63 -10.25 -1.42
CA ALA A 116 -1.88 -10.17 -2.16
C ALA A 116 -1.73 -9.13 -3.30
N PRO A 117 -2.26 -9.43 -4.49
CA PRO A 117 -2.87 -10.69 -4.90
C PRO A 117 -1.87 -11.87 -4.83
N ALA A 118 -2.37 -13.07 -4.62
CA ALA A 118 -1.51 -14.25 -4.61
C ALA A 118 -1.07 -14.64 -6.04
N GLY A 119 0.17 -15.15 -6.16
CA GLY A 119 0.67 -15.67 -7.43
C GLY A 119 1.16 -14.61 -8.42
N VAL A 120 1.27 -13.35 -8.00
CA VAL A 120 1.89 -12.30 -8.83
C VAL A 120 3.38 -12.59 -8.94
N THR A 121 3.88 -12.60 -10.18
CA THR A 121 5.27 -12.86 -10.50
C THR A 121 6.06 -11.56 -10.76
N TRP A 122 7.38 -11.65 -10.75
CA TRP A 122 8.23 -10.52 -11.12
C TRP A 122 7.95 -10.04 -12.57
N GLY A 123 7.61 -10.95 -13.49
CA GLY A 123 7.23 -10.62 -14.86
C GLY A 123 5.93 -9.82 -14.93
N ASP A 124 4.97 -10.07 -14.02
CA ASP A 124 3.75 -9.26 -13.92
C ASP A 124 4.06 -7.84 -13.46
N PHE A 125 4.99 -7.65 -12.52
CA PHE A 125 5.44 -6.31 -12.11
C PHE A 125 6.17 -5.57 -13.23
N ALA A 126 7.00 -6.26 -14.02
CA ALA A 126 7.63 -5.67 -15.21
C ALA A 126 6.58 -5.24 -16.25
N THR A 127 5.55 -6.06 -16.47
CA THR A 127 4.43 -5.73 -17.35
C THR A 127 3.62 -4.54 -16.84
N LEU A 128 3.32 -4.51 -15.52
CA LEU A 128 2.64 -3.39 -14.90
C LEU A 128 3.45 -2.09 -15.05
N HIS A 129 4.77 -2.15 -14.89
CA HIS A 129 5.64 -1.00 -15.08
C HIS A 129 5.55 -0.46 -16.50
N THR A 130 5.64 -1.33 -17.50
CA THR A 130 5.54 -0.95 -18.91
C THR A 130 4.16 -0.37 -19.25
N THR A 131 3.09 -0.91 -18.65
CA THR A 131 1.71 -0.52 -18.96
C THR A 131 1.28 0.75 -18.25
N LEU A 132 1.62 0.92 -16.98
CA LEU A 132 1.13 1.99 -16.11
C LEU A 132 2.17 3.09 -15.84
N GLY A 133 3.43 2.84 -16.21
CA GLY A 133 4.53 3.80 -16.17
C GLY A 133 5.24 3.93 -14.82
N ALA A 134 6.34 4.68 -14.86
CA ALA A 134 7.31 4.79 -13.76
C ALA A 134 6.73 5.40 -12.47
N TYR A 135 5.79 6.34 -12.56
CA TYR A 135 5.16 6.95 -11.38
C TYR A 135 4.45 5.91 -10.54
N PHE A 136 3.73 5.02 -11.21
CA PHE A 136 2.95 3.95 -10.60
C PHE A 136 3.85 2.92 -9.94
N MET A 137 4.89 2.49 -10.64
CA MET A 137 5.88 1.56 -10.11
C MET A 137 6.59 2.12 -8.89
N ARG A 138 6.98 3.40 -8.89
CA ARG A 138 7.59 4.05 -7.71
C ARG A 138 6.67 4.03 -6.49
N THR A 139 5.36 4.19 -6.69
CA THR A 139 4.39 4.13 -5.58
C THR A 139 4.33 2.73 -4.96
N ILE A 140 4.32 1.69 -5.79
CA ILE A 140 4.38 0.28 -5.35
C ILE A 140 5.69 0.01 -4.60
N MET A 141 6.83 0.36 -5.18
CA MET A 141 8.16 0.13 -4.60
C MET A 141 8.34 0.86 -3.26
N ARG A 142 7.85 2.09 -3.15
CA ARG A 142 7.85 2.83 -1.89
C ARG A 142 7.09 2.09 -0.82
N THR A 143 5.87 1.63 -1.11
CA THR A 143 5.04 0.89 -0.15
C THR A 143 5.69 -0.43 0.27
N ALA A 144 6.30 -1.15 -0.68
CA ALA A 144 7.04 -2.37 -0.40
C ALA A 144 8.28 -2.10 0.48
N SER A 145 9.01 -1.00 0.23
CA SER A 145 10.14 -0.56 1.04
C SER A 145 9.73 -0.19 2.47
N GLU A 146 8.60 0.49 2.64
CA GLU A 146 8.04 0.82 3.95
C GLU A 146 7.68 -0.43 4.77
N ALA A 147 7.34 -1.53 4.12
CA ALA A 147 7.14 -2.82 4.80
C ALA A 147 8.44 -3.41 5.33
N VAL A 148 9.59 -3.17 4.66
CA VAL A 148 10.93 -3.63 5.09
C VAL A 148 11.46 -2.78 6.24
N THR A 149 11.37 -1.47 6.11
CA THR A 149 11.92 -0.53 7.10
C THR A 149 11.15 -0.51 8.41
N GLY A 150 10.01 -1.22 8.44
CA GLY A 150 9.22 -1.38 9.65
C GLY A 150 8.57 -0.09 10.11
N GLY A 151 8.51 0.95 9.25
CA GLY A 151 8.12 2.31 9.59
C GLY A 151 7.42 2.35 10.93
N GLY A 152 7.99 2.98 11.92
CA GLY A 152 7.73 2.82 13.34
C GLY A 152 6.31 2.33 13.61
N VAL A 153 6.17 1.20 14.26
CA VAL A 153 4.86 0.76 14.71
C VAL A 153 4.43 1.82 15.70
N ASP A 154 3.79 2.85 15.18
CA ASP A 154 3.03 3.74 16.00
C ASP A 154 1.90 2.88 16.56
N VAL A 155 2.17 2.29 17.72
CA VAL A 155 1.11 1.65 18.50
C VAL A 155 0.17 2.81 18.78
N PRO A 156 -1.02 2.85 18.16
CA PRO A 156 -1.93 3.96 18.39
C PRO A 156 -2.52 3.79 19.80
N PHE A 157 -1.73 4.07 20.81
CA PHE A 157 -2.28 4.60 22.05
C PHE A 157 -2.70 6.03 21.75
N SER A 158 -3.63 6.18 20.80
CA SER A 158 -4.19 7.47 20.53
C SER A 158 -4.96 7.88 21.79
N SER A 159 -4.71 9.10 22.24
CA SER A 159 -5.49 9.77 23.27
C SER A 159 -7.01 9.68 23.03
N ALA A 160 -7.44 9.49 21.79
CA ALA A 160 -8.83 9.26 21.40
C ALA A 160 -9.37 7.89 21.85
N SER A 161 -8.58 6.80 21.76
CA SER A 161 -9.01 5.48 22.26
C SER A 161 -9.07 5.44 23.78
N SER A 162 -8.17 6.16 24.46
CA SER A 162 -8.18 6.30 25.92
C SER A 162 -9.34 7.13 26.43
N ALA A 163 -9.83 8.10 25.65
CA ALA A 163 -11.00 8.90 25.99
C ALA A 163 -12.29 8.07 25.89
N LEU A 164 -12.44 7.23 24.87
CA LEU A 164 -13.60 6.35 24.70
C LEU A 164 -13.72 5.30 25.80
N ILE A 165 -12.58 4.77 26.28
CA ILE A 165 -12.57 3.79 27.37
C ILE A 165 -12.92 4.44 28.71
N LYS A 166 -12.54 5.69 28.95
CA LYS A 166 -12.89 6.43 30.17
C LYS A 166 -14.36 6.80 30.26
N ASP A 167 -15.02 7.03 29.12
CA ASP A 167 -16.44 7.42 29.07
C ASP A 167 -17.40 6.23 29.25
N SER A 168 -16.96 5.01 28.86
CA SER A 168 -17.75 3.78 29.04
C SER A 168 -17.73 3.20 30.45
N GLY A 169 -16.94 3.75 31.36
CA GLY A 169 -16.80 3.31 32.75
C GLY A 169 -17.62 4.11 33.79
N LYS A 170 -18.49 5.04 33.34
CA LYS A 170 -19.40 5.82 34.18
C LYS A 170 -20.87 5.56 33.80
N SER A 171 -21.35 4.39 34.14
CA SER A 171 -22.80 4.10 34.23
C SER A 171 -23.05 3.22 35.43
#